data_51fe55582b566492cba37bec32d6835f
#
_entry.id   51fe55582b566492cba37bec32d6835f
#
_cell.length_a   1.000
_cell.length_b   1.000
_cell.length_c   1.000
_cell.angle_alpha   90.00
_cell.angle_beta   90.00
_cell.angle_gamma   90.00
#
_symmetry.space_group_name_H-M   'P 1'
#
loop_
_entity.id
_entity.type
_entity.pdbx_description
1 polymer ?
#
loop_
_entity_poly.entity_id
_entity_poly.type
_entity_poly.pdbx_seq_one_letter_code
_entity_poly.pdbx_strand_id
1 'polypeptide(L)'
;MKYSFLPNTSIKISKICLGTMTWGKQNTESEGHEQMNFAYDEGVNFFDTAELYPVPAEAETYGETERIIGTWFKKTGLRDKIILASKIAGPGAYTKHIRSTGFSKDALIDALDQSLKRLQTDYIDLYQLHWP
;
A
#
# COMPACT_ATOMS: atom_id res chain seq x y z
N MET A 1 -13.12 -0.69 18.18
CA MET A 1 -12.80 -1.47 16.94
C MET A 1 -12.96 -2.96 17.20
N LYS A 2 -13.46 -3.74 16.21
CA LYS A 2 -13.49 -5.21 16.26
C LYS A 2 -12.33 -5.77 15.41
N TYR A 3 -11.75 -6.89 15.85
CA TYR A 3 -10.61 -7.52 15.20
C TYR A 3 -10.91 -8.96 14.81
N SER A 4 -10.15 -9.49 13.86
CA SER A 4 -10.11 -10.91 13.48
C SER A 4 -8.68 -11.28 13.08
N PHE A 5 -8.43 -12.55 12.77
CA PHE A 5 -7.15 -12.97 12.22
C PHE A 5 -7.26 -13.14 10.71
N LEU A 6 -6.19 -12.83 9.99
CA LEU A 6 -6.06 -13.28 8.61
C LEU A 6 -6.09 -14.81 8.59
N PRO A 7 -6.87 -15.44 7.67
CA PRO A 7 -7.01 -16.89 7.62
C PRO A 7 -5.66 -17.62 7.60
N ASN A 8 -5.54 -18.66 8.41
CA ASN A 8 -4.34 -19.51 8.52
C ASN A 8 -3.07 -18.75 9.00
N THR A 9 -3.22 -17.65 9.69
CA THR A 9 -2.12 -16.86 10.25
C THR A 9 -2.39 -16.44 11.69
N SER A 10 -1.35 -15.95 12.39
CA SER A 10 -1.46 -15.28 13.68
C SER A 10 -1.60 -13.76 13.55
N ILE A 11 -1.73 -13.23 12.34
CA ILE A 11 -1.81 -11.80 12.07
C ILE A 11 -3.20 -11.26 12.42
N LYS A 12 -3.25 -10.42 13.45
CA LYS A 12 -4.50 -9.81 13.94
C LYS A 12 -4.74 -8.48 13.23
N ILE A 13 -5.88 -8.39 12.55
CA ILE A 13 -6.30 -7.21 11.79
C ILE A 13 -7.60 -6.62 12.32
N SER A 14 -7.78 -5.31 12.19
CA SER A 14 -9.07 -4.67 12.36
C SER A 14 -10.04 -5.13 11.25
N LYS A 15 -11.32 -5.27 11.59
CA LYS A 15 -12.35 -5.63 10.59
C LYS A 15 -12.63 -4.52 9.57
N ILE A 16 -12.20 -3.30 9.88
CA ILE A 16 -12.17 -2.18 8.94
C ILE A 16 -10.75 -2.07 8.42
N CYS A 17 -10.60 -1.95 7.10
CA CYS A 17 -9.36 -1.70 6.41
C CYS A 17 -9.37 -0.29 5.83
N LEU A 18 -8.28 0.46 6.02
CA LEU A 18 -8.12 1.78 5.40
C LEU A 18 -7.61 1.60 3.96
N GLY A 19 -8.46 1.93 2.97
CA GLY A 19 -8.04 2.03 1.57
C GLY A 19 -7.39 3.38 1.29
N THR A 20 -6.46 3.43 0.35
CA THR A 20 -5.57 4.58 0.16
C THR A 20 -5.48 5.10 -1.28
N MET A 21 -6.26 4.57 -2.20
CA MET A 21 -6.07 4.71 -3.65
C MET A 21 -6.21 6.13 -4.23
N THR A 22 -6.55 7.12 -3.42
CA THR A 22 -6.76 8.51 -3.88
C THR A 22 -5.63 9.47 -3.47
N TRP A 23 -4.75 9.05 -2.56
CA TRP A 23 -3.70 9.90 -2.02
C TRP A 23 -2.57 10.13 -3.02
N GLY A 24 -2.26 11.42 -3.23
CA GLY A 24 -1.29 11.86 -4.21
C GLY A 24 -1.91 12.36 -5.51
N LYS A 25 -3.24 12.30 -5.64
CA LYS A 25 -3.97 12.84 -6.79
C LYS A 25 -5.25 13.57 -6.37
N GLN A 26 -6.23 12.87 -5.82
CA GLN A 26 -7.48 13.48 -5.32
C GLN A 26 -7.30 14.07 -3.92
N ASN A 27 -6.39 13.49 -3.13
CA ASN A 27 -6.02 13.97 -1.81
C ASN A 27 -4.54 14.29 -1.77
N THR A 28 -4.19 15.30 -0.99
CA THR A 28 -2.81 15.68 -0.70
C THR A 28 -2.14 14.71 0.28
N GLU A 29 -0.83 14.81 0.42
CA GLU A 29 -0.07 14.08 1.45
C GLU A 29 -0.58 14.41 2.86
N SER A 30 -0.86 15.68 3.15
CA SER A 30 -1.37 16.11 4.46
C SER A 30 -2.71 15.47 4.78
N GLU A 31 -3.64 15.45 3.83
CA GLU A 31 -4.95 14.79 4.00
C GLU A 31 -4.79 13.28 4.18
N GLY A 32 -3.89 12.63 3.45
CA GLY A 32 -3.56 11.21 3.64
C GLY A 32 -3.03 10.93 5.05
N HIS A 33 -2.12 11.78 5.55
CA HIS A 33 -1.59 11.67 6.91
C HIS A 33 -2.68 11.87 7.97
N GLU A 34 -3.57 12.84 7.79
CA GLU A 34 -4.72 13.06 8.70
C GLU A 34 -5.65 11.85 8.74
N GLN A 35 -5.96 11.27 7.58
CA GLN A 35 -6.78 10.06 7.49
C GLN A 35 -6.12 8.86 8.18
N MET A 36 -4.80 8.67 8.02
CA MET A 36 -4.07 7.60 8.71
C MET A 36 -4.04 7.81 10.23
N ASN A 37 -3.81 9.04 10.68
CA ASN A 37 -3.85 9.38 12.11
C ASN A 37 -5.23 9.06 12.71
N PHE A 38 -6.29 9.54 12.06
CA PHE A 38 -7.65 9.29 12.51
C PHE A 38 -7.98 7.79 12.56
N ALA A 39 -7.65 7.06 11.49
CA ALA A 39 -7.89 5.63 11.42
C ALA A 39 -7.14 4.87 12.53
N TYR A 40 -5.87 5.20 12.75
CA TYR A 40 -5.06 4.60 13.79
C TYR A 40 -5.62 4.89 15.20
N ASP A 41 -6.00 6.12 15.48
CA ASP A 41 -6.59 6.54 16.76
C ASP A 41 -7.91 5.82 17.05
N GLU A 42 -8.70 5.51 15.99
CA GLU A 42 -9.93 4.71 16.07
C GLU A 42 -9.68 3.18 16.13
N GLY A 43 -8.41 2.77 16.15
CA GLY A 43 -8.00 1.37 16.28
C GLY A 43 -7.94 0.58 14.98
N VAL A 44 -7.95 1.25 13.82
CA VAL A 44 -7.70 0.60 12.54
C VAL A 44 -6.18 0.33 12.43
N ASN A 45 -5.82 -0.95 12.28
CA ASN A 45 -4.43 -1.36 12.11
C ASN A 45 -4.16 -2.03 10.76
N PHE A 46 -5.13 -2.07 9.86
CA PHE A 46 -5.00 -2.71 8.56
C PHE A 46 -5.16 -1.67 7.45
N PHE A 47 -4.08 -1.46 6.68
CA PHE A 47 -4.03 -0.50 5.58
C PHE A 47 -3.79 -1.22 4.26
N ASP A 48 -4.50 -0.82 3.21
CA ASP A 48 -4.39 -1.38 1.87
C ASP A 48 -3.95 -0.31 0.87
N THR A 49 -2.86 -0.59 0.19
CA THR A 49 -2.28 0.24 -0.87
C THR A 49 -1.90 -0.61 -2.08
N ALA A 50 -1.30 -0.01 -3.09
CA ALA A 50 -0.79 -0.69 -4.27
C ALA A 50 0.31 0.12 -4.98
N GLU A 51 1.17 -0.57 -5.71
CA GLU A 51 2.20 0.02 -6.56
C GLU A 51 1.63 1.05 -7.54
N LEU A 52 0.49 0.75 -8.17
CA LEU A 52 -0.10 1.62 -9.19
C LEU A 52 -0.79 2.88 -8.64
N TYR A 53 -1.10 2.91 -7.32
CA TYR A 53 -1.84 4.04 -6.76
C TYR A 53 -1.04 5.35 -6.75
N PRO A 54 -1.69 6.53 -6.94
CA PRO A 54 -3.14 6.76 -6.97
C PRO A 54 -3.82 6.41 -8.29
N VAL A 55 -5.14 6.27 -8.25
CA VAL A 55 -5.96 6.03 -9.44
C VAL A 55 -6.56 7.34 -9.98
N PRO A 56 -6.71 7.44 -11.33
CA PRO A 56 -6.24 6.52 -12.36
C PRO A 56 -4.71 6.44 -12.39
N ALA A 57 -4.17 5.24 -12.70
CA ALA A 57 -2.72 5.04 -12.77
C ALA A 57 -2.12 5.79 -13.96
N GLU A 58 -1.11 6.61 -13.69
CA GLU A 58 -0.38 7.42 -14.68
C GLU A 58 1.12 7.29 -14.44
N ALA A 59 1.91 7.45 -15.51
CA ALA A 59 3.37 7.33 -15.44
C ALA A 59 4.00 8.32 -14.45
N GLU A 60 3.40 9.51 -14.32
CA GLU A 60 3.90 10.59 -13.47
C GLU A 60 3.55 10.41 -11.99
N THR A 61 2.53 9.61 -11.67
CA THR A 61 1.96 9.57 -10.32
C THR A 61 1.97 8.19 -9.65
N TYR A 62 2.15 7.10 -10.39
CA TYR A 62 2.16 5.77 -9.78
C TYR A 62 3.22 5.67 -8.67
N GLY A 63 2.90 4.95 -7.62
CA GLY A 63 3.76 4.83 -6.44
C GLY A 63 3.68 6.00 -5.47
N GLU A 64 2.98 7.10 -5.80
CA GLU A 64 2.89 8.26 -4.92
C GLU A 64 2.15 7.97 -3.63
N THR A 65 1.10 7.16 -3.69
CA THR A 65 0.37 6.72 -2.49
C THR A 65 1.27 5.96 -1.52
N GLU A 66 2.11 5.05 -2.02
CA GLU A 66 3.10 4.35 -1.19
C GLU A 66 4.13 5.30 -0.59
N ARG A 67 4.56 6.35 -1.32
CA ARG A 67 5.47 7.38 -0.76
C ARG A 67 4.83 8.15 0.39
N ILE A 68 3.57 8.52 0.25
CA ILE A 68 2.79 9.22 1.30
C ILE A 68 2.69 8.35 2.57
N ILE A 69 2.46 7.05 2.42
CA ILE A 69 2.46 6.11 3.55
C ILE A 69 3.86 6.01 4.15
N GLY A 70 4.89 5.94 3.32
CA GLY A 70 6.29 5.87 3.76
C GLY A 70 6.69 7.09 4.59
N THR A 71 6.33 8.30 4.17
CA THR A 71 6.60 9.53 4.93
C THR A 71 5.83 9.56 6.24
N TRP A 72 4.61 9.02 6.28
CA TRP A 72 3.85 8.87 7.51
C TRP A 72 4.51 7.89 8.49
N PHE A 73 4.98 6.73 8.02
CA PHE A 73 5.72 5.78 8.86
C PHE A 73 6.98 6.40 9.44
N LYS A 74 7.75 7.13 8.62
CA LYS A 74 8.96 7.82 9.07
C LYS A 74 8.65 8.88 10.14
N LYS A 75 7.58 9.64 9.96
CA LYS A 75 7.17 10.73 10.87
C LYS A 75 6.65 10.20 12.20
N THR A 76 5.91 9.10 12.18
CA THR A 76 5.20 8.58 13.36
C THR A 76 5.92 7.46 14.09
N GLY A 77 6.77 6.71 13.39
CA GLY A 77 7.39 5.49 13.92
C GLY A 77 6.42 4.32 14.10
N LEU A 78 5.24 4.35 13.48
CA LEU A 78 4.15 3.38 13.71
C LEU A 78 4.15 2.18 12.76
N ARG A 79 5.24 1.96 11.97
CA ARG A 79 5.26 0.85 11.01
C ARG A 79 4.94 -0.51 11.63
N ASP A 80 5.46 -0.80 12.81
CA ASP A 80 5.26 -2.07 13.54
C ASP A 80 3.86 -2.24 14.14
N LYS A 81 3.04 -1.17 14.14
CA LYS A 81 1.66 -1.19 14.62
C LYS A 81 0.64 -1.42 13.49
N ILE A 82 1.08 -1.32 12.25
CA ILE A 82 0.21 -1.40 11.07
C ILE A 82 0.49 -2.71 10.33
N ILE A 83 -0.57 -3.43 10.01
CA ILE A 83 -0.56 -4.53 9.05
C ILE A 83 -0.79 -3.90 7.67
N LEU A 84 0.24 -3.94 6.83
CA LEU A 84 0.25 -3.29 5.54
C LEU A 84 0.07 -4.30 4.41
N ALA A 85 -0.96 -4.10 3.60
CA ALA A 85 -1.14 -4.78 2.34
C ALA A 85 -0.70 -3.89 1.19
N SER A 86 0.08 -4.42 0.25
CA SER A 86 0.36 -3.78 -1.04
C SER A 86 0.25 -4.80 -2.17
N LYS A 87 0.34 -4.32 -3.42
CA LYS A 87 0.04 -5.14 -4.60
C LYS A 87 0.98 -4.79 -5.75
N ILE A 88 1.49 -5.80 -6.43
CA ILE A 88 2.12 -5.61 -7.74
C ILE A 88 1.05 -5.29 -8.79
N ALA A 89 1.28 -4.29 -9.63
CA ALA A 89 0.41 -3.97 -10.76
C ALA A 89 0.33 -5.15 -11.74
N GLY A 90 -0.90 -5.53 -12.10
CA GLY A 90 -1.14 -6.56 -13.09
C GLY A 90 -0.81 -6.12 -14.51
N PRO A 91 -0.69 -7.08 -15.45
CA PRO A 91 -0.45 -6.78 -16.86
C PRO A 91 -1.67 -6.09 -17.50
N GLY A 92 -1.42 -5.27 -18.52
CA GLY A 92 -2.48 -4.61 -19.28
C GLY A 92 -2.06 -3.26 -19.84
N ALA A 93 -2.87 -2.72 -20.74
CA ALA A 93 -2.63 -1.40 -21.34
C ALA A 93 -2.62 -0.28 -20.28
N TYR A 94 -3.42 -0.42 -19.25
CA TYR A 94 -3.59 0.51 -18.14
C TYR A 94 -2.34 0.66 -17.25
N THR A 95 -1.50 -0.38 -17.19
CA THR A 95 -0.29 -0.42 -16.35
C THR A 95 1.00 -0.62 -17.14
N LYS A 96 0.92 -0.52 -18.47
CA LYS A 96 2.06 -0.74 -19.38
C LYS A 96 3.26 0.15 -19.05
N HIS A 97 3.02 1.36 -18.56
CA HIS A 97 4.05 2.30 -18.15
C HIS A 97 4.78 1.89 -16.85
N ILE A 98 4.19 1.00 -16.06
CA ILE A 98 4.81 0.48 -14.84
C ILE A 98 5.66 -0.75 -15.21
N ARG A 99 5.02 -1.71 -15.95
CA ARG A 99 5.70 -2.96 -16.32
C ARG A 99 4.95 -3.63 -17.47
N SER A 100 5.72 -4.27 -18.36
CA SER A 100 5.20 -4.99 -19.51
C SER A 100 5.31 -6.51 -19.39
N THR A 101 5.92 -7.04 -18.31
CA THR A 101 6.36 -8.44 -18.19
C THR A 101 5.44 -9.34 -17.35
N GLY A 102 4.31 -8.83 -16.86
CA GLY A 102 3.39 -9.60 -16.02
C GLY A 102 4.00 -9.99 -14.66
N PHE A 103 3.68 -11.18 -14.15
CA PHE A 103 4.03 -11.67 -12.80
C PHE A 103 5.17 -12.70 -12.79
N SER A 104 6.23 -12.50 -13.56
CA SER A 104 7.42 -13.34 -13.42
C SER A 104 8.05 -13.17 -12.04
N LYS A 105 8.86 -14.14 -11.62
CA LYS A 105 9.59 -14.07 -10.34
C LYS A 105 10.41 -12.77 -10.24
N ASP A 106 11.13 -12.42 -11.30
CA ASP A 106 11.97 -11.22 -11.31
C ASP A 106 11.13 -9.94 -11.26
N ALA A 107 9.98 -9.91 -11.95
CA ALA A 107 9.04 -8.79 -11.88
C ALA A 107 8.46 -8.61 -10.47
N LEU A 108 8.13 -9.72 -9.78
CA LEU A 108 7.64 -9.69 -8.40
C LEU A 108 8.70 -9.16 -7.42
N ILE A 109 9.95 -9.60 -7.55
CA ILE A 109 11.05 -9.14 -6.71
C ILE A 109 11.32 -7.65 -6.94
N ASP A 110 11.44 -7.22 -8.20
CA ASP A 110 11.67 -5.81 -8.53
C ASP A 110 10.53 -4.91 -8.02
N ALA A 111 9.28 -5.31 -8.26
CA ALA A 111 8.12 -4.56 -7.78
C ALA A 111 8.11 -4.44 -6.26
N LEU A 112 8.39 -5.52 -5.55
CA LEU A 112 8.48 -5.53 -4.09
C LEU A 112 9.58 -4.59 -3.59
N ASP A 113 10.77 -4.68 -4.17
CA ASP A 113 11.91 -3.83 -3.79
C ASP A 113 11.59 -2.33 -4.00
N GLN A 114 10.94 -1.99 -5.11
CA GLN A 114 10.52 -0.61 -5.37
C GLN A 114 9.43 -0.14 -4.38
N SER A 115 8.47 -0.99 -4.05
CA SER A 115 7.45 -0.69 -3.04
C SER A 115 8.06 -0.49 -1.66
N LEU A 116 8.98 -1.34 -1.23
CA LEU A 116 9.68 -1.20 0.04
C LEU A 116 10.45 0.13 0.16
N LYS A 117 11.10 0.57 -0.93
CA LYS A 117 11.77 1.87 -0.98
C LYS A 117 10.80 3.03 -0.82
N ARG A 118 9.65 3.02 -1.54
CA ARG A 118 8.63 4.07 -1.44
C ARG A 118 8.00 4.11 -0.05
N LEU A 119 7.68 2.95 0.50
CA LEU A 119 7.07 2.77 1.83
C LEU A 119 8.05 3.01 3.00
N GLN A 120 9.36 3.12 2.72
CA GLN A 120 10.41 3.31 3.71
C GLN A 120 10.38 2.25 4.82
N THR A 121 10.20 0.99 4.44
CA THR A 121 10.15 -0.18 5.32
C THR A 121 10.87 -1.35 4.67
N ASP A 122 11.27 -2.33 5.45
CA ASP A 122 11.95 -3.54 5.00
C ASP A 122 11.02 -4.76 4.87
N TYR A 123 9.71 -4.58 5.14
CA TYR A 123 8.72 -5.66 4.99
C TYR A 123 7.33 -5.13 4.64
N ILE A 124 6.55 -5.98 3.99
CA ILE A 124 5.10 -5.85 3.76
C ILE A 124 4.44 -7.09 4.35
N ASP A 125 3.32 -6.92 5.06
CA ASP A 125 2.66 -8.03 5.77
C ASP A 125 1.83 -8.91 4.83
N LEU A 126 1.20 -8.31 3.81
CA LEU A 126 0.41 -9.00 2.79
C LEU A 126 0.73 -8.43 1.40
N TYR A 127 1.33 -9.25 0.53
CA TYR A 127 1.66 -8.84 -0.83
C TYR A 127 0.81 -9.59 -1.84
N GLN A 128 0.11 -8.87 -2.71
CA GLN A 128 -0.95 -9.39 -3.56
C GLN A 128 -0.64 -9.21 -5.05
N LEU A 129 -1.15 -10.11 -5.88
CA LEU A 129 -1.31 -9.86 -7.31
C LEU A 129 -2.58 -9.03 -7.50
N HIS A 130 -2.47 -7.84 -8.10
CA HIS A 130 -3.58 -6.87 -8.12
C HIS A 130 -4.77 -7.38 -8.94
N TRP A 131 -4.50 -8.09 -10.02
CA TRP A 131 -5.46 -8.87 -10.82
C TRP A 131 -4.71 -9.92 -11.63
N PRO A 132 -5.40 -10.97 -12.14
CA PRO A 132 -4.79 -12.01 -12.99
C PRO A 132 -4.35 -11.47 -14.36
#